data_8a4b4c73ea7165e24e4c167efe6c4e83
#
_entry.id   8a4b4c73ea7165e24e4c167efe6c4e83
#
_cell.length_a   1.000
_cell.length_b   1.000
_cell.length_c   1.000
_cell.angle_alpha   90.00
_cell.angle_beta   90.00
_cell.angle_gamma   90.00
#
_symmetry.space_group_name_H-M   'P 1'
#
loop_
_entity.id
_entity.type
_entity.pdbx_description
1 polymer ?
#
loop_
_entity_poly.entity_id
_entity_poly.type
_entity_poly.pdbx_seq_one_letter_code
_entity_poly.pdbx_strand_id
1 'polypeptide(L)'
;KLLNIDVPFSKFYKEIEKNYCFYWYHYLTTQLDFMKYWQKKTKDLEILLIGLQSLIQSLNYFKQNNIKHNVSNKYPDISATSVSEVTGIPRATCIRKLEWLSKAKFVKKDPFSKRYNLVSEDKDDSYLNHPLTNVQGTAGQFAEFSSIIYRALLR
;
A
#
# COMPACT_ATOMS: atom_id res chain seq x y z
N LYS A 1 -13.99 13.15 16.02
CA LYS A 1 -15.03 13.38 14.99
C LYS A 1 -14.30 13.75 13.71
N LEU A 2 -14.06 12.80 12.83
CA LEU A 2 -13.70 13.07 11.44
C LEU A 2 -14.86 13.88 10.85
N LEU A 3 -14.56 15.08 10.37
CA LEU A 3 -15.51 15.91 9.66
C LEU A 3 -16.04 15.10 8.46
N ASN A 4 -17.31 14.77 8.49
CA ASN A 4 -18.00 14.14 7.36
C ASN A 4 -18.25 15.27 6.33
N ILE A 5 -17.18 15.71 5.66
CA ILE A 5 -17.29 16.66 4.55
C ILE A 5 -17.44 15.81 3.30
N ASP A 6 -18.68 15.63 2.90
CA ASP A 6 -19.01 15.02 1.60
C ASP A 6 -18.76 16.06 0.51
N VAL A 7 -17.55 16.05 -0.05
CA VAL A 7 -17.23 16.91 -1.19
C VAL A 7 -17.66 16.18 -2.46
N PRO A 8 -18.65 16.70 -3.21
CA PRO A 8 -19.07 16.06 -4.44
C PRO A 8 -17.90 15.89 -5.41
N PHE A 9 -17.77 14.71 -6.00
CA PHE A 9 -16.72 14.39 -6.98
C PHE A 9 -16.59 15.47 -8.06
N SER A 10 -17.72 16.01 -8.53
CA SER A 10 -17.75 17.07 -9.56
C SER A 10 -17.06 18.36 -9.14
N LYS A 11 -17.16 18.76 -7.86
CA LYS A 11 -16.47 19.94 -7.34
C LYS A 11 -14.96 19.69 -7.25
N PHE A 12 -14.59 18.51 -6.80
CA PHE A 12 -13.21 18.08 -6.70
C PHE A 12 -12.54 18.02 -8.09
N TYR A 13 -13.24 17.41 -9.06
CA TYR A 13 -12.77 17.29 -10.43
C TYR A 13 -12.54 18.65 -11.09
N LYS A 14 -13.51 19.58 -10.98
CA LYS A 14 -13.39 20.92 -11.52
C LYS A 14 -12.22 21.70 -10.93
N GLU A 15 -11.94 21.53 -9.64
CA GLU A 15 -10.80 22.20 -9.01
C GLU A 15 -9.46 21.65 -9.53
N ILE A 16 -9.36 20.33 -9.67
CA ILE A 16 -8.17 19.70 -10.27
C ILE A 16 -8.00 20.16 -11.72
N GLU A 17 -9.06 20.16 -12.52
CA GLU A 17 -9.03 20.56 -13.92
C GLU A 17 -8.55 22.02 -14.07
N LYS A 18 -9.05 22.93 -13.24
CA LYS A 18 -8.68 24.35 -13.23
C LYS A 18 -7.19 24.57 -12.91
N ASN A 19 -6.64 23.78 -11.99
CA ASN A 19 -5.26 23.89 -11.52
C ASN A 19 -4.46 22.62 -11.83
N TYR A 20 -4.71 21.99 -12.99
CA TYR A 20 -4.20 20.67 -13.35
C TYR A 20 -2.69 20.53 -13.18
N CYS A 21 -1.89 21.46 -13.71
CA CYS A 21 -0.42 21.37 -13.65
C CYS A 21 0.09 21.37 -12.20
N PHE A 22 -0.54 22.16 -11.33
CA PHE A 22 -0.18 22.22 -9.92
C PHE A 22 -0.42 20.88 -9.21
N TYR A 23 -1.64 20.34 -9.32
CA TYR A 23 -1.99 19.08 -8.67
C TYR A 23 -1.24 17.89 -9.26
N TRP A 24 -1.07 17.88 -10.59
CA TRP A 24 -0.35 16.82 -11.28
C TRP A 24 1.13 16.78 -10.89
N TYR A 25 1.77 17.95 -10.77
CA TYR A 25 3.14 18.07 -10.27
C TYR A 25 3.29 17.45 -8.88
N HIS A 26 2.44 17.84 -7.94
CA HIS A 26 2.50 17.32 -6.57
C HIS A 26 2.21 15.82 -6.49
N TYR A 27 1.23 15.34 -7.27
CA TYR A 27 0.93 13.92 -7.37
C TYR A 27 2.14 13.12 -7.87
N LEU A 28 2.71 13.52 -9.01
CA LEU A 28 3.85 12.83 -9.61
C LEU A 28 5.09 12.87 -8.70
N THR A 29 5.35 13.99 -8.05
CA THR A 29 6.47 14.12 -7.09
C THR A 29 6.28 13.15 -5.94
N THR A 30 5.10 13.09 -5.36
CA THR A 30 4.77 12.15 -4.26
C THR A 30 4.95 10.70 -4.70
N GLN A 31 4.45 10.34 -5.88
CA GLN A 31 4.59 8.99 -6.43
C GLN A 31 6.07 8.64 -6.69
N LEU A 32 6.82 9.57 -7.28
CA LEU A 32 8.23 9.36 -7.59
C LEU A 32 9.08 9.17 -6.32
N ASP A 33 8.83 9.95 -5.28
CA ASP A 33 9.55 9.84 -4.01
C ASP A 33 9.20 8.52 -3.28
N PHE A 34 7.94 8.10 -3.33
CA PHE A 34 7.53 6.79 -2.88
C PHE A 34 8.28 5.68 -3.64
N MET A 35 8.32 5.73 -4.97
CA MET A 35 9.00 4.72 -5.79
C MET A 35 10.51 4.71 -5.54
N LYS A 36 11.16 5.88 -5.44
CA LYS A 36 12.60 6.00 -5.12
C LYS A 36 12.93 5.37 -3.77
N TYR A 37 12.11 5.65 -2.75
CA TYR A 37 12.31 5.10 -1.42
C TYR A 37 12.30 3.57 -1.45
N TRP A 38 11.32 2.99 -2.13
CA TRP A 38 11.19 1.53 -2.22
C TRP A 38 12.21 0.90 -3.14
N GLN A 39 12.55 1.53 -4.27
CA GLN A 39 13.59 1.05 -5.17
C GLN A 39 14.94 0.97 -4.46
N LYS A 40 15.26 1.91 -3.60
CA LYS A 40 16.48 1.89 -2.78
C LYS A 40 16.54 0.67 -1.85
N LYS A 41 15.38 0.21 -1.34
CA LYS A 41 15.28 -0.95 -0.44
C LYS A 41 15.22 -2.28 -1.17
N THR A 42 14.39 -2.38 -2.19
CA THR A 42 14.12 -3.65 -2.90
C THR A 42 15.07 -3.86 -4.08
N LYS A 43 15.60 -2.79 -4.66
CA LYS A 43 16.40 -2.78 -5.91
C LYS A 43 15.71 -3.45 -7.11
N ASP A 44 14.41 -3.71 -7.00
CA ASP A 44 13.64 -4.50 -7.95
C ASP A 44 12.17 -4.05 -7.95
N LEU A 45 11.71 -3.54 -9.08
CA LEU A 45 10.36 -3.01 -9.22
C LEU A 45 9.29 -4.12 -9.12
N GLU A 46 9.57 -5.32 -9.59
CA GLU A 46 8.62 -6.44 -9.48
C GLU A 46 8.43 -6.86 -8.03
N ILE A 47 9.51 -6.83 -7.22
CA ILE A 47 9.41 -7.07 -5.76
C ILE A 47 8.53 -6.01 -5.11
N LEU A 48 8.70 -4.74 -5.49
CA LEU A 48 7.86 -3.66 -4.99
C LEU A 48 6.39 -3.89 -5.34
N LEU A 49 6.08 -4.17 -6.61
CA LEU A 49 4.69 -4.39 -7.06
C LEU A 49 4.05 -5.59 -6.36
N ILE A 50 4.77 -6.69 -6.23
CA ILE A 50 4.29 -7.91 -5.55
C ILE A 50 4.06 -7.63 -4.05
N GLY A 51 4.98 -6.90 -3.42
CA GLY A 51 4.84 -6.50 -2.02
C GLY A 51 3.65 -5.58 -1.78
N LEU A 52 3.46 -4.57 -2.64
CA LEU A 52 2.30 -3.68 -2.58
C LEU A 52 0.99 -4.42 -2.80
N GLN A 53 0.93 -5.32 -3.78
CA GLN A 53 -0.26 -6.13 -4.03
C GLN A 53 -0.60 -7.03 -2.84
N SER A 54 0.42 -7.60 -2.20
CA SER A 54 0.24 -8.39 -0.98
C SER A 54 -0.33 -7.55 0.17
N LEU A 55 0.15 -6.33 0.32
CA LEU A 55 -0.35 -5.38 1.31
C LEU A 55 -1.81 -4.96 1.00
N ILE A 56 -2.11 -4.62 -0.26
CA ILE A 56 -3.47 -4.23 -0.68
C ILE A 56 -4.47 -5.34 -0.40
N GLN A 57 -4.15 -6.60 -0.71
CA GLN A 57 -5.02 -7.74 -0.41
C GLN A 57 -5.30 -7.86 1.10
N SER A 58 -4.27 -7.66 1.92
CA SER A 58 -4.42 -7.70 3.37
C SER A 58 -5.28 -6.55 3.91
N LEU A 59 -5.02 -5.32 3.44
CA LEU A 59 -5.80 -4.15 3.84
C LEU A 59 -7.27 -4.25 3.41
N ASN A 60 -7.54 -4.79 2.21
CA ASN A 60 -8.90 -5.02 1.74
C ASN A 60 -9.64 -6.05 2.60
N TYR A 61 -8.97 -7.13 3.00
CA TYR A 61 -9.53 -8.12 3.93
C TYR A 61 -9.95 -7.49 5.26
N PHE A 62 -9.09 -6.65 5.87
CA PHE A 62 -9.43 -5.97 7.12
C PHE A 62 -10.58 -4.99 6.95
N LYS A 63 -10.60 -4.23 5.85
CA LYS A 63 -11.70 -3.31 5.52
C LYS A 63 -13.03 -4.05 5.40
N GLN A 64 -13.08 -5.16 4.67
CA GLN A 64 -14.30 -5.93 4.45
C GLN A 64 -14.84 -6.60 5.73
N ASN A 65 -13.97 -7.01 6.62
CA ASN A 65 -14.34 -7.69 7.85
C ASN A 65 -14.50 -6.76 9.05
N ASN A 66 -14.40 -5.43 8.87
CA ASN A 66 -14.43 -4.42 9.93
C ASN A 66 -13.45 -4.72 11.10
N ILE A 67 -12.34 -5.39 10.78
CA ILE A 67 -11.34 -5.77 11.78
C ILE A 67 -10.51 -4.53 12.11
N LYS A 68 -10.57 -4.09 13.36
CA LYS A 68 -9.64 -3.07 13.88
C LYS A 68 -8.23 -3.66 13.89
N HIS A 69 -7.25 -2.87 13.51
CA HIS A 69 -5.85 -3.27 13.29
C HIS A 69 -5.20 -4.09 14.42
N ASN A 70 -5.76 -4.09 15.62
CA ASN A 70 -5.16 -4.67 16.82
C ASN A 70 -5.74 -6.02 17.25
N VAL A 71 -6.62 -6.66 16.46
CA VAL A 71 -7.44 -7.76 16.99
C VAL A 71 -7.20 -9.11 16.31
N SER A 72 -6.53 -9.19 15.19
CA SER A 72 -6.40 -10.47 14.47
C SER A 72 -4.96 -10.77 14.06
N ASN A 73 -4.37 -11.78 14.68
CA ASN A 73 -3.07 -12.34 14.29
C ASN A 73 -3.13 -13.15 12.99
N LYS A 74 -4.24 -13.12 12.25
CA LYS A 74 -4.40 -13.91 11.04
C LYS A 74 -4.61 -13.00 9.83
N TYR A 75 -3.53 -12.80 9.10
CA TYR A 75 -3.57 -12.14 7.80
C TYR A 75 -4.16 -13.04 6.73
N PRO A 76 -4.81 -12.49 5.71
CA PRO A 76 -5.32 -13.28 4.59
C PRO A 76 -4.19 -13.97 3.84
N ASP A 77 -4.49 -15.14 3.36
CA ASP A 77 -3.57 -15.91 2.53
C ASP A 77 -3.37 -15.24 1.16
N ILE A 78 -2.12 -15.04 0.80
CA ILE A 78 -1.69 -14.49 -0.48
C ILE A 78 -1.17 -15.63 -1.35
N SER A 79 -1.73 -15.79 -2.55
CA SER A 79 -1.26 -16.79 -3.50
C SER A 79 -0.45 -16.14 -4.63
N ALA A 80 0.57 -16.84 -5.13
CA ALA A 80 1.32 -16.39 -6.30
C ALA A 80 0.43 -16.26 -7.54
N THR A 81 -0.64 -17.04 -7.63
CA THR A 81 -1.61 -16.98 -8.72
C THR A 81 -2.40 -15.67 -8.67
N SER A 82 -2.99 -15.33 -7.50
CA SER A 82 -3.74 -14.08 -7.36
C SER A 82 -2.87 -12.84 -7.59
N VAL A 83 -1.62 -12.87 -7.15
CA VAL A 83 -0.66 -11.79 -7.42
C VAL A 83 -0.35 -11.68 -8.92
N SER A 84 -0.14 -12.81 -9.59
CA SER A 84 0.13 -12.86 -11.04
C SER A 84 -1.04 -12.30 -11.86
N GLU A 85 -2.27 -12.68 -11.53
CA GLU A 85 -3.50 -12.21 -12.20
C GLU A 85 -3.66 -10.69 -12.11
N VAL A 86 -3.35 -10.10 -10.97
CA VAL A 86 -3.51 -8.66 -10.76
C VAL A 86 -2.34 -7.85 -11.31
N THR A 87 -1.12 -8.34 -11.16
CA THR A 87 0.08 -7.58 -11.56
C THR A 87 0.50 -7.80 -13.00
N GLY A 88 0.00 -8.85 -13.67
CA GLY A 88 0.47 -9.28 -14.98
C GLY A 88 1.86 -9.92 -14.96
N ILE A 89 2.51 -10.04 -13.81
CA ILE A 89 3.83 -10.66 -13.67
C ILE A 89 3.67 -12.17 -13.76
N PRO A 90 4.48 -12.88 -14.54
CA PRO A 90 4.39 -14.34 -14.68
C PRO A 90 4.43 -15.06 -13.32
N ARG A 91 3.55 -16.05 -13.12
CA ARG A 91 3.39 -16.77 -11.86
C ARG A 91 4.71 -17.32 -11.30
N ALA A 92 5.58 -17.85 -12.16
CA ALA A 92 6.89 -18.36 -11.76
C ALA A 92 7.76 -17.24 -11.16
N THR A 93 7.71 -16.03 -11.72
CA THR A 93 8.39 -14.86 -11.19
C THR A 93 7.78 -14.43 -9.86
N CYS A 94 6.44 -14.42 -9.74
CA CYS A 94 5.76 -14.13 -8.47
C CYS A 94 6.21 -15.08 -7.35
N ILE A 95 6.31 -16.38 -7.62
CA ILE A 95 6.79 -17.37 -6.64
C ILE A 95 8.21 -17.01 -6.19
N ARG A 96 9.14 -16.79 -7.12
CA ARG A 96 10.52 -16.45 -6.80
C ARG A 96 10.64 -15.17 -5.97
N LYS A 97 9.85 -14.14 -6.31
CA LYS A 97 9.84 -12.85 -5.60
C LYS A 97 9.17 -12.94 -4.23
N LEU A 98 8.10 -13.71 -4.09
CA LEU A 98 7.47 -13.99 -2.80
C LEU A 98 8.40 -14.80 -1.88
N GLU A 99 9.20 -15.72 -2.43
CA GLU A 99 10.23 -16.40 -1.65
C GLU A 99 11.35 -15.45 -1.20
N TRP A 100 11.75 -14.50 -2.05
CA TRP A 100 12.66 -13.44 -1.65
C TRP A 100 12.08 -12.59 -0.51
N LEU A 101 10.82 -12.15 -0.64
CA LEU A 101 10.10 -11.41 0.40
C LEU A 101 9.97 -12.24 1.70
N SER A 102 9.84 -13.56 1.59
CA SER A 102 9.82 -14.45 2.74
C SER A 102 11.18 -14.53 3.45
N LYS A 103 12.28 -14.57 2.70
CA LYS A 103 13.64 -14.49 3.26
C LYS A 103 13.91 -13.12 3.91
N ALA A 104 13.34 -12.06 3.35
CA ALA A 104 13.40 -10.71 3.93
C ALA A 104 12.41 -10.51 5.10
N LYS A 105 11.73 -11.58 5.54
CA LYS A 105 10.75 -11.59 6.65
C LYS A 105 9.56 -10.67 6.45
N PHE A 106 9.25 -10.30 5.22
CA PHE A 106 8.09 -9.49 4.88
C PHE A 106 6.81 -10.34 4.81
N VAL A 107 6.92 -11.53 4.24
CA VAL A 107 5.85 -12.53 4.22
C VAL A 107 6.36 -13.84 4.81
N LYS A 108 5.48 -14.62 5.39
CA LYS A 108 5.76 -15.98 5.85
C LYS A 108 5.04 -16.97 4.95
N LYS A 109 5.77 -17.95 4.44
CA LYS A 109 5.19 -19.05 3.65
C LYS A 109 4.60 -20.10 4.58
N ASP A 110 3.36 -20.44 4.36
CA ASP A 110 2.73 -21.59 5.02
C ASP A 110 3.24 -22.89 4.35
N PRO A 111 3.81 -23.82 5.13
CA PRO A 111 4.36 -25.06 4.59
C PRO A 111 3.29 -25.99 3.99
N PHE A 112 2.04 -25.92 4.46
CA PHE A 112 0.95 -26.78 4.03
C PHE A 112 0.23 -26.22 2.81
N SER A 113 -0.31 -25.01 2.92
CA SER A 113 -1.08 -24.39 1.83
C SER A 113 -0.22 -23.81 0.70
N LYS A 114 1.10 -23.67 0.92
CA LYS A 114 2.04 -22.99 0.00
C LYS A 114 1.68 -21.52 -0.26
N ARG A 115 0.80 -20.95 0.55
CA ARG A 115 0.39 -19.54 0.50
C ARG A 115 1.31 -18.69 1.38
N TYR A 116 1.21 -17.39 1.25
CA TYR A 116 2.03 -16.44 1.97
C TYR A 116 1.15 -15.53 2.81
N ASN A 117 1.60 -15.21 4.01
CA ASN A 117 0.94 -14.28 4.92
C ASN A 117 1.90 -13.14 5.25
N LEU A 118 1.41 -11.92 5.38
CA LEU A 118 2.24 -10.84 5.91
C LEU A 118 2.71 -11.19 7.33
N VAL A 119 3.95 -10.85 7.63
CA VAL A 119 4.51 -11.05 8.98
C VAL A 119 4.39 -9.77 9.76
N SER A 120 3.82 -9.85 10.96
CA SER A 120 3.96 -8.84 11.98
C SER A 120 4.97 -9.36 13.01
N GLU A 121 6.11 -8.69 13.14
CA GLU A 121 7.18 -9.15 14.04
C GLU A 121 7.01 -8.64 15.48
N ASP A 122 6.15 -7.66 15.72
CA ASP A 122 5.98 -7.05 17.04
C ASP A 122 4.62 -7.28 17.65
N LYS A 123 4.62 -7.55 18.97
CA LYS A 123 3.41 -7.62 19.79
C LYS A 123 2.64 -6.28 19.84
N ASP A 124 3.28 -5.19 19.48
CA ASP A 124 2.69 -3.90 19.16
C ASP A 124 2.40 -3.85 17.65
N ASP A 125 1.45 -4.65 17.24
CA ASP A 125 0.97 -4.91 15.90
C ASP A 125 0.41 -3.68 15.16
N SER A 126 1.14 -2.59 15.16
CA SER A 126 0.78 -1.53 14.24
C SER A 126 1.45 -1.80 12.90
N TYR A 127 0.68 -1.97 11.83
CA TYR A 127 1.13 -1.85 10.44
C TYR A 127 2.04 -0.63 10.25
N LEU A 128 1.98 0.29 11.17
CA LEU A 128 2.75 1.51 11.25
C LEU A 128 4.25 1.25 11.39
N ASN A 129 4.65 0.15 12.00
CA ASN A 129 6.05 -0.21 12.22
C ASN A 129 6.61 -1.22 11.21
N HIS A 130 5.75 -1.73 10.31
CA HIS A 130 6.22 -2.66 9.30
C HIS A 130 7.19 -1.96 8.32
N PRO A 131 8.35 -2.57 7.96
CA PRO A 131 9.33 -1.94 7.07
C PRO A 131 8.79 -1.47 5.73
N LEU A 132 7.71 -2.10 5.22
CA LEU A 132 7.03 -1.66 3.99
C LEU A 132 5.95 -0.60 4.22
N THR A 133 5.51 -0.42 5.44
CA THR A 133 4.53 0.62 5.72
C THR A 133 5.17 1.88 6.22
N ASN A 134 6.50 2.05 6.24
CA ASN A 134 7.11 3.27 6.81
C ASN A 134 6.13 4.46 6.81
N VAL A 135 5.21 4.42 7.80
CA VAL A 135 4.06 5.30 7.84
C VAL A 135 4.51 6.74 7.98
N GLN A 136 5.66 6.97 8.64
CA GLN A 136 6.22 8.32 8.72
C GLN A 136 6.59 8.86 7.33
N GLY A 137 7.16 8.04 6.45
CA GLY A 137 7.48 8.47 5.09
C GLY A 137 6.24 8.49 4.17
N THR A 138 5.52 7.37 4.10
CA THR A 138 4.41 7.20 3.13
C THR A 138 3.14 7.93 3.55
N ALA A 139 2.78 7.85 4.84
CA ALA A 139 1.62 8.58 5.35
C ALA A 139 1.88 10.08 5.39
N GLY A 140 3.10 10.50 5.68
CA GLY A 140 3.50 11.90 5.61
C GLY A 140 3.32 12.48 4.21
N GLN A 141 3.83 11.80 3.19
CA GLN A 141 3.68 12.21 1.79
C GLN A 141 2.21 12.23 1.33
N PHE A 142 1.43 11.21 1.72
CA PHE A 142 0.01 11.15 1.41
C PHE A 142 -0.77 12.26 2.15
N ALA A 143 -0.45 12.51 3.41
CA ALA A 143 -1.06 13.59 4.19
C ALA A 143 -0.73 14.96 3.62
N GLU A 144 0.51 15.19 3.19
CA GLU A 144 0.93 16.43 2.52
C GLU A 144 0.14 16.66 1.23
N PHE A 145 0.11 15.68 0.33
CA PHE A 145 -0.67 15.75 -0.91
C PHE A 145 -2.16 15.98 -0.64
N SER A 146 -2.74 15.23 0.30
CA SER A 146 -4.13 15.39 0.69
C SER A 146 -4.43 16.78 1.29
N SER A 147 -3.49 17.34 2.06
CA SER A 147 -3.64 18.68 2.64
C SER A 147 -3.64 19.78 1.60
N ILE A 148 -2.86 19.64 0.53
CA ILE A 148 -2.82 20.57 -0.59
C ILE A 148 -4.19 20.62 -1.27
N ILE A 149 -4.75 19.44 -1.57
CA ILE A 149 -6.07 19.33 -2.19
C ILE A 149 -7.16 19.88 -1.26
N TYR A 150 -7.13 19.53 0.02
CA TYR A 150 -8.11 19.97 0.99
C TYR A 150 -8.13 21.49 1.16
N ARG A 151 -6.96 22.13 1.24
CA ARG A 151 -6.87 23.61 1.31
C ARG A 151 -7.46 24.31 0.10
N ALA A 152 -7.30 23.71 -1.09
CA ALA A 152 -7.87 24.30 -2.31
C ALA A 152 -9.39 24.17 -2.37
N LEU A 153 -9.96 23.13 -1.80
CA LEU A 153 -11.40 22.91 -1.75
C LEU A 153 -12.12 23.80 -0.72
N LEU A 154 -11.41 24.31 0.29
CA LEU A 154 -11.93 25.18 1.32
C LEU A 154 -11.89 26.68 0.95
N ARG A 155 -11.20 27.05 -0.12
CA ARG A 155 -11.21 28.40 -0.69
C ARG A 155 -12.36 28.57 -1.67
#